data_5d24f0e6e2db1887d5540de4b6be7f17
#
_entry.id   5d24f0e6e2db1887d5540de4b6be7f17
#
_cell.length_a   1.000
_cell.length_b   1.000
_cell.length_c   1.000
_cell.angle_alpha   90.00
_cell.angle_beta   90.00
_cell.angle_gamma   90.00
#
_symmetry.space_group_name_H-M   'P 1'
#
loop_
_entity.id
_entity.type
_entity.pdbx_description
1 polymer ?
#
loop_
_entity_poly.entity_id
_entity_poly.type
_entity_poly.pdbx_seq_one_letter_code
_entity_poly.pdbx_strand_id
1 'polypeptide(L)'
;MERLRETAPRKGEDLRMMTRSAARFLFVPALALALASSQPRVALGQEHWVGTWATAPYAAANTDGTFGTTDITLRQIVHVSLGGSRVRIVLSNEFGVDPLTIGAAHIALAEKGGEIALPSANALTFSGNPSITIPPGAAAVSDPADLKLPALSDLAVSLFIPAQPMRQRTFHNFAAQTNYLAPGNVVGEKKLEDAKTLTTWNFLTAVDVLGGSNDAAVVALGDSITDGALSTYNTNSRWPDVLARRLHADKKTAGLGVLNEGIGGNRVLYDGTGPSALARFDRDVLAQAGVKYLIIMESINDIGNATSPTAPRDPVTADQLIAGLQQLVERAHIHGIKVFGATLTPFVGAKYQSAAGETMRTAVNGWIRSSKSLDGVIDFDMATRDASNPSVFSNTADSGDHLHPGDAGYKAMGDAIDLKLFTEK
;
A
#
# COMPACT_ATOMS: atom_id res chain seq x y z
N MET A 1 -27.94 -27.72 51.87
CA MET A 1 -29.34 -27.68 52.35
C MET A 1 -30.09 -26.90 51.33
N GLU A 2 -31.03 -27.31 50.57
CA GLU A 2 -32.01 -28.39 50.47
C GLU A 2 -32.48 -28.32 49.02
N ARG A 3 -32.29 -29.37 48.27
CA ARG A 3 -33.25 -30.36 47.71
C ARG A 3 -34.38 -29.77 46.87
N LEU A 4 -34.30 -30.01 45.56
CA LEU A 4 -35.02 -31.04 44.78
C LEU A 4 -36.55 -31.01 44.84
N ARG A 5 -37.21 -30.88 43.68
CA ARG A 5 -38.13 -31.94 43.19
C ARG A 5 -38.65 -31.67 41.76
N GLU A 6 -38.42 -32.65 40.96
CA GLU A 6 -39.08 -33.10 39.73
C GLU A 6 -40.59 -33.21 39.85
N THR A 7 -41.30 -33.04 38.75
CA THR A 7 -42.34 -33.99 38.30
C THR A 7 -42.77 -33.77 36.84
N ALA A 8 -42.62 -34.77 36.02
CA ALA A 8 -43.44 -35.11 34.84
C ALA A 8 -44.28 -36.33 35.23
N PRO A 9 -45.11 -36.95 34.38
CA PRO A 9 -45.87 -36.62 33.18
C PRO A 9 -47.36 -37.04 33.26
N ARG A 10 -48.18 -36.96 32.21
CA ARG A 10 -49.16 -38.00 31.83
C ARG A 10 -49.85 -37.77 30.48
N LYS A 11 -49.96 -38.86 29.77
CA LYS A 11 -50.67 -39.20 28.54
C LYS A 11 -52.20 -39.02 28.63
N GLY A 12 -52.85 -38.93 27.47
CA GLY A 12 -54.29 -39.19 27.29
C GLY A 12 -54.65 -39.15 25.80
N GLU A 13 -54.78 -40.35 25.25
CA GLU A 13 -55.33 -40.67 23.94
C GLU A 13 -56.80 -40.25 23.87
N ASP A 14 -57.26 -39.86 22.68
CA ASP A 14 -58.50 -40.41 22.17
C ASP A 14 -58.65 -40.28 20.65
N LEU A 15 -58.96 -41.40 20.08
CA LEU A 15 -59.17 -41.76 18.70
C LEU A 15 -60.66 -41.55 18.39
N ARG A 16 -61.04 -40.74 17.37
CA ARG A 16 -62.34 -40.95 16.67
C ARG A 16 -62.20 -40.76 15.18
N MET A 17 -62.41 -41.83 14.52
CA MET A 17 -62.65 -42.05 13.11
C MET A 17 -64.01 -41.55 12.68
N MET A 18 -64.13 -40.77 11.58
CA MET A 18 -65.38 -40.79 10.77
C MET A 18 -65.12 -40.34 9.33
N THR A 19 -65.12 -41.32 8.46
CA THR A 19 -65.82 -41.47 7.15
C THR A 19 -65.73 -40.38 6.08
N ARG A 20 -65.15 -40.81 5.01
CA ARG A 20 -65.29 -40.64 3.54
C ARG A 20 -66.38 -39.67 3.04
N SER A 21 -65.98 -38.72 2.21
CA SER A 21 -66.73 -38.36 1.01
C SER A 21 -65.76 -37.99 -0.12
N ALA A 22 -65.89 -38.68 -1.25
CA ALA A 22 -65.07 -38.52 -2.43
C ALA A 22 -65.68 -37.40 -3.31
N ALA A 23 -64.92 -36.30 -3.53
CA ALA A 23 -65.17 -35.36 -4.60
C ALA A 23 -64.07 -35.45 -5.62
N ARG A 24 -64.38 -35.96 -6.82
CA ARG A 24 -63.48 -36.00 -7.98
C ARG A 24 -63.38 -34.56 -8.51
N PHE A 25 -62.24 -33.94 -8.36
CA PHE A 25 -61.83 -32.78 -9.12
C PHE A 25 -60.90 -33.21 -10.27
N LEU A 26 -61.43 -32.94 -11.51
CA LEU A 26 -60.65 -33.05 -12.73
C LEU A 26 -59.54 -31.97 -12.72
N PHE A 27 -58.30 -32.43 -12.62
CA PHE A 27 -57.14 -31.60 -12.83
C PHE A 27 -56.85 -31.53 -14.34
N VAL A 28 -57.04 -30.35 -14.95
CA VAL A 28 -56.50 -30.01 -16.27
C VAL A 28 -55.12 -29.46 -16.02
N PRO A 29 -54.02 -30.06 -16.55
CA PRO A 29 -52.72 -29.46 -16.45
C PRO A 29 -52.62 -28.32 -17.46
N ALA A 30 -52.66 -27.06 -16.99
CA ALA A 30 -52.22 -25.91 -17.77
C ALA A 30 -50.69 -25.96 -17.90
N LEU A 31 -50.20 -26.39 -19.05
CA LEU A 31 -48.79 -26.34 -19.45
C LEU A 31 -48.42 -24.89 -19.74
N ALA A 32 -47.97 -24.14 -18.72
CA ALA A 32 -47.40 -22.83 -18.91
C ALA A 32 -46.01 -23.00 -19.49
N LEU A 33 -45.87 -22.80 -20.81
CA LEU A 33 -44.58 -22.67 -21.49
C LEU A 33 -43.91 -21.37 -21.00
N ALA A 34 -43.08 -21.46 -19.98
CA ALA A 34 -42.17 -20.38 -19.60
C ALA A 34 -41.07 -20.27 -20.68
N LEU A 35 -41.27 -19.42 -21.67
CA LEU A 35 -40.20 -18.91 -22.53
C LEU A 35 -39.23 -18.13 -21.65
N ALA A 36 -38.25 -18.84 -21.10
CA ALA A 36 -37.07 -18.18 -20.52
C ALA A 36 -36.31 -17.52 -21.66
N SER A 37 -36.55 -16.20 -21.85
CA SER A 37 -35.70 -15.37 -22.66
C SER A 37 -34.31 -15.35 -22.01
N SER A 38 -33.46 -16.27 -22.43
CA SER A 38 -32.02 -16.21 -22.14
C SER A 38 -31.45 -15.03 -22.91
N GLN A 39 -31.60 -13.85 -22.33
CA GLN A 39 -30.75 -12.74 -22.78
C GLN A 39 -29.31 -13.17 -22.53
N PRO A 40 -28.43 -13.10 -23.55
CA PRO A 40 -27.02 -13.31 -23.32
C PRO A 40 -26.58 -12.28 -22.26
N ARG A 41 -26.32 -12.73 -21.04
CA ARG A 41 -25.52 -11.94 -20.12
C ARG A 41 -24.17 -11.79 -20.82
N VAL A 42 -23.95 -10.62 -21.43
CA VAL A 42 -22.60 -10.19 -21.75
C VAL A 42 -21.88 -10.30 -20.40
N ALA A 43 -21.02 -11.28 -20.26
CA ALA A 43 -20.08 -11.31 -19.15
C ALA A 43 -19.25 -10.04 -19.34
N LEU A 44 -19.61 -8.98 -18.61
CA LEU A 44 -18.73 -7.82 -18.46
C LEU A 44 -17.45 -8.42 -17.89
N GLY A 45 -16.40 -8.48 -18.72
CA GLY A 45 -15.09 -8.93 -18.27
C GLY A 45 -14.78 -8.21 -16.97
N GLN A 46 -14.36 -8.94 -15.95
CA GLN A 46 -14.02 -8.35 -14.67
C GLN A 46 -13.03 -7.21 -14.93
N GLU A 47 -13.38 -5.99 -14.51
CA GLU A 47 -12.50 -4.83 -14.66
C GLU A 47 -11.16 -5.15 -13.99
N HIS A 48 -10.06 -4.96 -14.73
CA HIS A 48 -8.72 -5.25 -14.25
C HIS A 48 -8.08 -3.98 -13.68
N TRP A 49 -8.12 -3.87 -12.36
CA TRP A 49 -7.53 -2.75 -11.63
C TRP A 49 -6.08 -3.03 -11.26
N VAL A 50 -5.22 -2.03 -11.47
CA VAL A 50 -3.79 -2.10 -11.18
C VAL A 50 -3.37 -0.88 -10.36
N GLY A 51 -2.65 -1.14 -9.27
CA GLY A 51 -2.08 -0.08 -8.47
C GLY A 51 -1.06 0.74 -9.25
N THR A 52 -1.16 2.05 -9.16
CA THR A 52 -0.23 2.99 -9.81
C THR A 52 0.55 3.84 -8.82
N TRP A 53 0.04 3.99 -7.63
CA TRP A 53 0.70 4.61 -6.49
C TRP A 53 0.17 3.99 -5.20
N ALA A 54 1.05 3.78 -4.22
CA ALA A 54 0.66 3.39 -2.88
C ALA A 54 1.67 3.89 -1.84
N THR A 55 1.26 3.84 -0.58
CA THR A 55 2.12 4.15 0.57
C THR A 55 1.68 3.33 1.78
N ALA A 56 2.64 2.83 2.55
CA ALA A 56 2.41 2.04 3.75
C ALA A 56 1.97 2.93 4.94
N PRO A 57 0.72 2.84 5.41
CA PRO A 57 0.25 3.65 6.52
C PRO A 57 0.63 3.04 7.87
N TYR A 58 0.66 3.91 8.89
CA TYR A 58 0.74 3.53 10.29
C TYR A 58 0.06 4.57 11.20
N ALA A 59 0.07 4.33 12.52
CA ALA A 59 -0.63 5.17 13.49
C ALA A 59 0.11 6.48 13.76
N ALA A 60 -0.61 7.61 13.78
CA ALA A 60 -0.14 8.86 14.35
C ALA A 60 -1.12 9.42 15.38
N ALA A 61 -0.65 9.77 16.55
CA ALA A 61 -1.43 10.56 17.49
C ALA A 61 -1.69 11.96 16.90
N ASN A 62 -2.92 12.45 17.00
CA ASN A 62 -3.29 13.79 16.56
C ASN A 62 -3.15 14.79 17.71
N THR A 63 -1.90 15.06 18.10
CA THR A 63 -1.59 15.89 19.28
C THR A 63 -1.46 17.37 18.97
N ASP A 64 -1.29 17.75 17.70
CA ASP A 64 -1.07 19.11 17.24
C ASP A 64 -2.37 19.86 16.85
N GLY A 65 -3.52 19.17 16.89
CA GLY A 65 -4.81 19.74 16.52
C GLY A 65 -4.94 20.12 15.03
N THR A 66 -4.03 19.66 14.19
CA THR A 66 -4.06 19.94 12.74
C THR A 66 -5.32 19.40 12.09
N PHE A 67 -5.80 18.25 12.56
CA PHE A 67 -7.00 17.60 12.07
C PHE A 67 -8.11 17.55 13.14
N GLY A 68 -9.36 17.62 12.72
CA GLY A 68 -10.54 17.38 13.56
C GLY A 68 -11.09 18.61 14.29
N THR A 69 -10.34 19.71 14.40
CA THR A 69 -10.79 20.91 15.14
C THR A 69 -11.62 21.88 14.29
N THR A 70 -11.37 21.90 12.99
CA THR A 70 -12.05 22.78 12.04
C THR A 70 -12.29 22.02 10.73
N ASP A 71 -13.20 22.54 9.91
CA ASP A 71 -13.38 22.08 8.54
C ASP A 71 -12.14 22.39 7.71
N ILE A 72 -11.61 21.37 7.04
CA ILE A 72 -10.39 21.48 6.23
C ILE A 72 -10.51 20.76 4.89
N THR A 73 -9.80 21.25 3.89
CA THR A 73 -9.48 20.51 2.66
C THR A 73 -8.02 20.11 2.69
N LEU A 74 -7.78 18.82 2.61
CA LEU A 74 -6.44 18.23 2.44
C LEU A 74 -6.25 17.87 0.97
N ARG A 75 -5.31 18.53 0.28
CA ARG A 75 -4.89 18.18 -1.08
C ARG A 75 -3.53 17.51 -1.05
N GLN A 76 -3.50 16.27 -1.49
CA GLN A 76 -2.30 15.43 -1.53
C GLN A 76 -1.87 15.21 -2.98
N ILE A 77 -0.57 15.38 -3.22
CA ILE A 77 0.01 15.18 -4.54
C ILE A 77 0.71 13.82 -4.54
N VAL A 78 0.39 12.99 -5.52
CA VAL A 78 0.97 11.66 -5.67
C VAL A 78 1.50 11.48 -7.09
N HIS A 79 2.71 10.94 -7.22
CA HIS A 79 3.33 10.66 -8.51
C HIS A 79 2.98 9.26 -8.97
N VAL A 80 2.11 9.14 -9.97
CA VAL A 80 1.64 7.84 -10.45
C VAL A 80 2.64 7.22 -11.43
N SER A 81 2.80 5.91 -11.35
CA SER A 81 3.75 5.15 -12.20
C SER A 81 3.13 4.66 -13.51
N LEU A 82 1.86 4.25 -13.47
CA LEU A 82 1.11 3.72 -14.61
C LEU A 82 -0.06 4.65 -14.94
N GLY A 83 -0.33 4.87 -16.22
CA GLY A 83 -1.48 5.62 -16.70
C GLY A 83 -2.73 4.77 -16.88
N GLY A 84 -3.87 5.44 -17.04
CA GLY A 84 -5.14 4.75 -17.30
C GLY A 84 -6.25 5.71 -17.74
N SER A 85 -7.41 5.18 -18.08
CA SER A 85 -8.58 5.96 -18.48
C SER A 85 -9.59 6.16 -17.36
N ARG A 86 -9.52 5.35 -16.29
CA ARG A 86 -10.35 5.44 -15.10
C ARG A 86 -9.46 5.29 -13.88
N VAL A 87 -9.80 6.00 -12.81
CA VAL A 87 -9.03 6.08 -11.57
C VAL A 87 -9.96 5.85 -10.39
N ARG A 88 -9.48 5.13 -9.36
CA ARG A 88 -10.10 5.05 -8.04
C ARG A 88 -9.04 5.23 -6.96
N ILE A 89 -9.45 5.65 -5.78
CA ILE A 89 -8.55 5.82 -4.63
C ILE A 89 -8.94 4.89 -3.49
N VAL A 90 -7.97 4.56 -2.66
CA VAL A 90 -8.19 3.84 -1.40
C VAL A 90 -7.92 4.78 -0.24
N LEU A 91 -8.92 4.94 0.62
CA LEU A 91 -8.82 5.69 1.87
C LEU A 91 -8.80 4.73 3.05
N SER A 92 -7.97 4.98 4.04
CA SER A 92 -7.82 4.11 5.20
C SER A 92 -8.00 4.85 6.52
N ASN A 93 -8.78 4.27 7.41
CA ASN A 93 -8.88 4.59 8.82
C ASN A 93 -8.41 3.42 9.69
N GLU A 94 -7.49 2.60 9.16
CA GLU A 94 -7.05 1.35 9.79
C GLU A 94 -6.42 1.58 11.16
N PHE A 95 -5.69 2.66 11.30
CA PHE A 95 -5.05 3.04 12.56
C PHE A 95 -5.82 4.12 13.33
N GLY A 96 -6.95 4.59 12.81
CA GLY A 96 -7.82 5.52 13.53
C GLY A 96 -8.55 4.85 14.69
N VAL A 97 -8.86 5.63 15.73
CA VAL A 97 -9.64 5.18 16.90
C VAL A 97 -11.02 5.84 16.97
N ASP A 98 -11.26 6.79 16.10
CA ASP A 98 -12.54 7.46 15.90
C ASP A 98 -13.02 7.22 14.46
N PRO A 99 -14.34 7.23 14.18
CA PRO A 99 -14.83 7.20 12.81
C PRO A 99 -14.30 8.39 11.99
N LEU A 100 -13.89 8.15 10.75
CA LEU A 100 -13.39 9.17 9.83
C LEU A 100 -14.46 9.50 8.79
N THR A 101 -14.99 10.71 8.83
CA THR A 101 -15.88 11.23 7.80
C THR A 101 -15.11 12.02 6.75
N ILE A 102 -15.25 11.63 5.50
CA ILE A 102 -14.84 12.40 4.32
C ILE A 102 -16.10 12.99 3.71
N GLY A 103 -16.25 14.31 3.80
CA GLY A 103 -17.46 15.02 3.35
C GLY A 103 -17.53 15.23 1.84
N ALA A 104 -16.37 15.30 1.18
CA ALA A 104 -16.23 15.34 -0.27
C ALA A 104 -14.82 14.89 -0.68
N ALA A 105 -14.67 14.35 -1.88
CA ALA A 105 -13.37 13.98 -2.44
C ALA A 105 -13.32 14.35 -3.93
N HIS A 106 -12.17 14.84 -4.39
CA HIS A 106 -11.91 15.17 -5.79
C HIS A 106 -10.54 14.66 -6.23
N ILE A 107 -10.43 14.32 -7.52
CA ILE A 107 -9.14 14.05 -8.18
C ILE A 107 -8.99 14.97 -9.39
N ALA A 108 -7.75 15.35 -9.69
CA ALA A 108 -7.39 16.10 -10.89
C ALA A 108 -5.90 15.92 -11.20
N LEU A 109 -5.49 16.18 -12.43
CA LEU A 109 -4.05 16.33 -12.74
C LEU A 109 -3.51 17.52 -11.95
N ALA A 110 -2.36 17.32 -11.28
CA ALA A 110 -1.71 18.37 -10.52
C ALA A 110 -0.93 19.28 -11.45
N GLU A 111 -0.97 20.58 -11.14
CA GLU A 111 -0.12 21.62 -11.72
C GLU A 111 0.89 22.13 -10.66
N LYS A 112 1.75 23.05 -11.04
CA LYS A 112 2.78 23.58 -10.14
C LYS A 112 2.16 24.22 -8.88
N GLY A 113 2.78 23.96 -7.73
CA GLY A 113 2.37 24.58 -6.45
C GLY A 113 1.07 24.01 -5.87
N GLY A 114 0.67 22.82 -6.27
CA GLY A 114 -0.56 22.18 -5.79
C GLY A 114 -1.84 22.70 -6.45
N GLU A 115 -1.74 23.51 -7.50
CA GLU A 115 -2.88 23.84 -8.36
C GLU A 115 -3.34 22.60 -9.13
N ILE A 116 -4.59 22.62 -9.58
CA ILE A 116 -5.17 21.52 -10.37
C ILE A 116 -5.58 21.99 -11.76
N ALA A 117 -5.43 21.11 -12.74
CA ALA A 117 -5.94 21.32 -14.09
C ALA A 117 -7.45 21.13 -14.10
N LEU A 118 -8.24 22.21 -13.98
CA LEU A 118 -9.70 22.16 -13.88
C LEU A 118 -10.41 21.27 -14.93
N PRO A 119 -9.97 21.20 -16.22
CA PRO A 119 -10.60 20.30 -17.18
C PRO A 119 -10.47 18.81 -16.85
N SER A 120 -9.57 18.44 -15.95
CA SER A 120 -9.36 17.07 -15.47
C SER A 120 -10.01 16.80 -14.12
N ALA A 121 -10.64 17.82 -13.48
CA ALA A 121 -11.21 17.70 -12.15
C ALA A 121 -12.47 16.83 -12.15
N ASN A 122 -12.50 15.82 -11.27
CA ASN A 122 -13.61 14.91 -11.09
C ASN A 122 -13.95 14.79 -9.60
N ALA A 123 -15.22 14.93 -9.27
CA ALA A 123 -15.73 14.55 -7.96
C ALA A 123 -15.73 13.02 -7.84
N LEU A 124 -15.33 12.51 -6.68
CA LEU A 124 -15.41 11.09 -6.35
C LEU A 124 -16.68 10.81 -5.54
N THR A 125 -17.17 9.59 -5.71
CA THR A 125 -18.25 9.04 -4.90
C THR A 125 -17.82 7.74 -4.24
N PHE A 126 -18.60 7.29 -3.27
CA PHE A 126 -18.42 6.04 -2.54
C PHE A 126 -19.76 5.30 -2.51
N SER A 127 -19.89 4.26 -3.34
CA SER A 127 -21.17 3.57 -3.58
C SER A 127 -22.29 4.53 -4.01
N GLY A 128 -21.96 5.48 -4.90
CA GLY A 128 -22.84 6.52 -5.41
C GLY A 128 -23.05 7.73 -4.50
N ASN A 129 -22.49 7.76 -3.28
CA ASN A 129 -22.62 8.87 -2.35
C ASN A 129 -21.40 9.81 -2.41
N PRO A 130 -21.55 11.13 -2.33
CA PRO A 130 -20.45 12.09 -2.37
C PRO A 130 -19.61 12.10 -1.10
N SER A 131 -20.05 11.48 -0.02
CA SER A 131 -19.41 11.40 1.28
C SER A 131 -19.37 9.97 1.79
N ILE A 132 -18.43 9.70 2.72
CA ILE A 132 -18.32 8.42 3.41
C ILE A 132 -17.85 8.62 4.85
N THR A 133 -18.32 7.76 5.76
CA THR A 133 -17.75 7.60 7.09
C THR A 133 -17.09 6.23 7.21
N ILE A 134 -15.79 6.21 7.42
CA ILE A 134 -14.97 5.01 7.51
C ILE A 134 -14.80 4.65 8.99
N PRO A 135 -15.27 3.49 9.46
CA PRO A 135 -15.08 3.05 10.84
C PRO A 135 -13.60 2.91 11.20
N PRO A 136 -13.23 2.96 12.50
CA PRO A 136 -11.90 2.56 12.97
C PRO A 136 -11.53 1.16 12.49
N GLY A 137 -10.29 0.98 12.07
CA GLY A 137 -9.78 -0.32 11.58
C GLY A 137 -10.18 -0.68 10.14
N ALA A 138 -10.86 0.22 9.41
CA ALA A 138 -11.38 -0.06 8.08
C ALA A 138 -10.73 0.79 6.99
N ALA A 139 -10.84 0.32 5.74
CA ALA A 139 -10.52 1.07 4.54
C ALA A 139 -11.77 1.18 3.64
N ALA A 140 -11.75 2.13 2.72
CA ALA A 140 -12.79 2.35 1.73
C ALA A 140 -12.20 2.63 0.35
N VAL A 141 -12.85 2.12 -0.68
CA VAL A 141 -12.48 2.35 -2.08
C VAL A 141 -13.52 3.27 -2.70
N SER A 142 -13.07 4.30 -3.42
CA SER A 142 -13.98 5.17 -4.17
C SER A 142 -14.60 4.45 -5.37
N ASP A 143 -15.74 4.94 -5.83
CA ASP A 143 -16.22 4.59 -7.16
C ASP A 143 -15.19 5.07 -8.19
N PRO A 144 -15.09 4.39 -9.36
CA PRO A 144 -14.20 4.80 -10.42
C PRO A 144 -14.63 6.13 -11.05
N ALA A 145 -13.68 7.04 -11.27
CA ALA A 145 -13.88 8.27 -12.02
C ALA A 145 -13.19 8.20 -13.39
N ASP A 146 -13.83 8.72 -14.42
CA ASP A 146 -13.27 8.83 -15.75
C ASP A 146 -12.23 9.96 -15.79
N LEU A 147 -10.97 9.59 -15.85
CA LEU A 147 -9.83 10.50 -15.92
C LEU A 147 -8.75 9.90 -16.80
N LYS A 148 -8.42 10.57 -17.89
CA LYS A 148 -7.25 10.21 -18.68
C LYS A 148 -5.99 10.62 -17.92
N LEU A 149 -5.47 9.68 -17.13
CA LEU A 149 -4.28 9.85 -16.30
C LEU A 149 -3.05 9.40 -17.08
N PRO A 150 -2.11 10.30 -17.42
CA PRO A 150 -0.85 9.90 -18.05
C PRO A 150 0.03 9.14 -17.05
N ALA A 151 0.79 8.16 -17.53
CA ALA A 151 1.85 7.56 -16.71
C ALA A 151 2.90 8.60 -16.33
N LEU A 152 3.54 8.41 -15.19
CA LEU A 152 4.59 9.29 -14.65
C LEU A 152 4.14 10.75 -14.50
N SER A 153 2.86 10.96 -14.16
CA SER A 153 2.29 12.28 -13.90
C SER A 153 1.90 12.44 -12.44
N ASP A 154 1.69 13.69 -12.04
CA ASP A 154 1.24 13.99 -10.68
C ASP A 154 -0.28 14.11 -10.65
N LEU A 155 -0.90 13.38 -9.73
CA LEU A 155 -2.33 13.42 -9.43
C LEU A 155 -2.54 14.17 -8.11
N ALA A 156 -3.46 15.13 -8.11
CA ALA A 156 -3.95 15.78 -6.90
C ALA A 156 -5.19 15.05 -6.39
N VAL A 157 -5.16 14.59 -5.15
CA VAL A 157 -6.30 14.03 -4.42
C VAL A 157 -6.69 15.01 -3.33
N SER A 158 -7.87 15.62 -3.44
CA SER A 158 -8.39 16.60 -2.49
C SER A 158 -9.51 15.99 -1.67
N LEU A 159 -9.39 16.01 -0.35
CA LEU A 159 -10.37 15.46 0.61
C LEU A 159 -10.88 16.59 1.49
N PHE A 160 -12.19 16.79 1.54
CA PHE A 160 -12.83 17.63 2.55
C PHE A 160 -13.07 16.80 3.81
N ILE A 161 -12.51 17.24 4.91
CA ILE A 161 -12.62 16.62 6.23
C ILE A 161 -13.32 17.62 7.14
N PRO A 162 -14.61 17.39 7.46
CA PRO A 162 -15.35 18.24 8.39
C PRO A 162 -14.75 18.12 9.80
N ALA A 163 -15.00 19.13 10.63
CA ALA A 163 -14.64 19.08 12.05
C ALA A 163 -15.27 17.85 12.71
N GLN A 164 -14.45 17.02 13.33
CA GLN A 164 -14.85 15.75 13.91
C GLN A 164 -13.84 15.28 14.97
N PRO A 165 -14.22 14.43 15.95
CA PRO A 165 -13.25 13.83 16.84
C PRO A 165 -12.18 13.06 16.07
N MET A 166 -10.91 13.29 16.40
CA MET A 166 -9.77 12.62 15.79
C MET A 166 -8.60 12.56 16.76
N ARG A 167 -8.55 11.53 17.57
CA ARG A 167 -7.47 11.31 18.56
C ARG A 167 -6.24 10.66 17.96
N GLN A 168 -6.45 9.79 16.99
CA GLN A 168 -5.40 9.07 16.26
C GLN A 168 -5.82 8.95 14.80
N ARG A 169 -4.88 9.07 13.89
CA ARG A 169 -5.11 8.98 12.45
C ARG A 169 -4.23 7.93 11.78
N THR A 170 -4.68 7.49 10.64
CA THR A 170 -3.90 6.70 9.69
C THR A 170 -3.09 7.65 8.82
N PHE A 171 -1.77 7.50 8.79
CA PHE A 171 -0.90 8.39 8.01
C PHE A 171 0.38 7.68 7.56
N HIS A 172 1.10 8.33 6.66
CA HIS A 172 2.47 8.02 6.31
C HIS A 172 3.34 9.26 6.54
N ASN A 173 4.44 9.11 7.27
CA ASN A 173 5.23 10.22 7.80
C ASN A 173 6.05 10.96 6.75
N PHE A 174 6.50 10.26 5.69
CA PHE A 174 7.46 10.80 4.76
C PHE A 174 6.95 10.75 3.32
N ALA A 175 6.35 11.84 2.85
CA ALA A 175 5.87 11.91 1.48
C ALA A 175 6.97 12.20 0.45
N ALA A 176 8.07 12.84 0.82
CA ALA A 176 9.03 13.46 -0.09
C ALA A 176 8.35 14.38 -1.13
N GLN A 177 7.12 14.80 -0.84
CA GLN A 177 6.22 15.56 -1.69
C GLN A 177 5.52 16.63 -0.87
N THR A 178 5.28 17.82 -1.46
CA THR A 178 4.53 18.89 -0.81
C THR A 178 3.04 18.66 -0.99
N ASN A 179 2.32 18.56 0.13
CA ASN A 179 0.87 18.48 0.22
C ASN A 179 0.32 19.78 0.84
N TYR A 180 -0.98 20.01 0.75
CA TYR A 180 -1.60 21.28 1.11
C TYR A 180 -2.82 21.08 1.99
N LEU A 181 -2.97 21.94 3.00
CA LEU A 181 -4.10 21.97 3.93
C LEU A 181 -4.70 23.39 3.92
N ALA A 182 -5.93 23.51 3.48
CA ALA A 182 -6.66 24.76 3.42
C ALA A 182 -7.92 24.72 4.31
N PRO A 183 -8.42 25.85 4.82
CA PRO A 183 -9.66 25.90 5.57
C PRO A 183 -10.88 25.66 4.67
N GLY A 184 -11.91 25.04 5.23
CA GLY A 184 -13.22 24.82 4.59
C GLY A 184 -13.23 23.76 3.50
N ASN A 185 -14.35 23.67 2.78
CA ASN A 185 -14.54 22.76 1.66
C ASN A 185 -14.22 23.45 0.33
N VAL A 186 -12.99 23.29 -0.13
CA VAL A 186 -12.45 23.87 -1.37
C VAL A 186 -11.84 22.78 -2.27
N VAL A 187 -12.35 21.55 -2.22
CA VAL A 187 -11.80 20.39 -2.93
C VAL A 187 -11.71 20.59 -4.45
N GLY A 188 -12.65 21.32 -5.04
CA GLY A 188 -12.73 21.57 -6.49
C GLY A 188 -12.03 22.86 -6.95
N GLU A 189 -11.50 23.67 -6.03
CA GLU A 189 -10.86 24.92 -6.39
C GLU A 189 -9.53 24.70 -7.09
N LYS A 190 -9.25 25.49 -8.15
CA LYS A 190 -8.00 25.38 -8.88
C LYS A 190 -6.81 25.56 -7.93
N LYS A 191 -6.83 26.60 -7.13
CA LYS A 191 -5.80 26.95 -6.16
C LYS A 191 -6.39 26.93 -4.75
N LEU A 192 -5.64 26.47 -3.80
CA LEU A 192 -6.01 26.55 -2.38
C LEU A 192 -5.43 27.83 -1.78
N GLU A 193 -6.31 28.80 -1.46
CA GLU A 193 -5.90 30.00 -0.75
C GLU A 193 -5.64 29.69 0.73
N ASP A 194 -4.73 30.44 1.36
CA ASP A 194 -4.33 30.29 2.76
C ASP A 194 -3.86 28.88 3.16
N ALA A 195 -3.39 28.10 2.18
CA ALA A 195 -2.97 26.74 2.42
C ALA A 195 -1.64 26.65 3.18
N LYS A 196 -1.61 25.82 4.21
CA LYS A 196 -0.39 25.36 4.86
C LYS A 196 0.16 24.15 4.11
N THR A 197 1.49 23.99 4.12
CA THR A 197 2.13 22.83 3.51
C THR A 197 2.35 21.70 4.52
N LEU A 198 2.27 20.45 4.03
CA LEU A 198 2.57 19.22 4.74
C LEU A 198 3.52 18.38 3.89
N THR A 199 4.30 17.51 4.56
CA THR A 199 5.18 16.53 3.90
C THR A 199 4.83 15.10 4.32
N THR A 200 3.55 14.88 4.61
CA THR A 200 2.99 13.58 5.03
C THR A 200 1.79 13.25 4.17
N TRP A 201 1.49 11.98 3.96
CA TRP A 201 0.21 11.53 3.44
C TRP A 201 -0.70 11.11 4.59
N ASN A 202 -1.99 11.45 4.48
CA ASN A 202 -2.97 11.14 5.52
C ASN A 202 -4.20 10.51 4.87
N PHE A 203 -4.65 9.40 5.40
CA PHE A 203 -5.84 8.65 4.99
C PHE A 203 -5.79 8.04 3.58
N LEU A 204 -5.11 8.66 2.62
CA LEU A 204 -4.91 8.14 1.27
C LEU A 204 -3.80 7.09 1.29
N THR A 205 -4.10 5.86 0.84
CA THR A 205 -3.13 4.74 0.87
C THR A 205 -2.84 4.15 -0.50
N ALA A 206 -3.75 4.28 -1.47
CA ALA A 206 -3.47 3.82 -2.83
C ALA A 206 -4.28 4.61 -3.88
N VAL A 207 -3.76 4.57 -5.10
CA VAL A 207 -4.42 4.98 -6.33
C VAL A 207 -4.31 3.84 -7.32
N ASP A 208 -5.46 3.39 -7.83
CA ASP A 208 -5.53 2.35 -8.85
C ASP A 208 -6.05 2.93 -10.17
N VAL A 209 -5.59 2.36 -11.27
CA VAL A 209 -6.08 2.64 -12.62
C VAL A 209 -6.71 1.41 -13.25
N LEU A 210 -7.67 1.62 -14.15
CA LEU A 210 -8.17 0.56 -15.01
C LEU A 210 -7.11 0.25 -16.06
N GLY A 211 -6.43 -0.88 -15.89
CA GLY A 211 -5.35 -1.36 -16.74
C GLY A 211 -5.82 -2.30 -17.87
N GLY A 212 -4.91 -2.61 -18.79
CA GLY A 212 -5.06 -3.70 -19.73
C GLY A 212 -4.91 -5.07 -19.06
N SER A 213 -5.35 -6.13 -19.72
CA SER A 213 -5.32 -7.50 -19.16
C SER A 213 -3.93 -8.02 -18.76
N ASN A 214 -2.87 -7.43 -19.29
CA ASN A 214 -1.48 -7.81 -19.00
C ASN A 214 -0.77 -6.84 -18.05
N ASP A 215 -1.41 -5.73 -17.69
CA ASP A 215 -0.82 -4.78 -16.76
C ASP A 215 -0.77 -5.39 -15.36
N ALA A 216 0.21 -5.00 -14.58
CA ALA A 216 0.40 -5.53 -13.23
C ALA A 216 1.14 -4.52 -12.35
N ALA A 217 1.20 -4.79 -11.05
CA ALA A 217 1.94 -3.97 -10.11
C ALA A 217 3.20 -4.67 -9.59
N VAL A 218 4.26 -3.88 -9.38
CA VAL A 218 5.48 -4.22 -8.64
C VAL A 218 5.42 -3.51 -7.29
N VAL A 219 5.40 -4.26 -6.21
CA VAL A 219 5.46 -3.70 -4.85
C VAL A 219 6.92 -3.63 -4.41
N ALA A 220 7.35 -2.48 -3.91
CA ALA A 220 8.65 -2.27 -3.29
C ALA A 220 8.45 -2.21 -1.76
N LEU A 221 8.68 -3.33 -1.07
CA LEU A 221 8.57 -3.44 0.39
C LEU A 221 9.93 -3.16 1.03
N GLY A 222 9.98 -2.25 2.01
CA GLY A 222 11.24 -1.93 2.67
C GLY A 222 11.13 -0.85 3.75
N ASP A 223 12.28 -0.34 4.12
CA ASP A 223 12.47 0.67 5.14
C ASP A 223 12.65 2.10 4.56
N SER A 224 13.38 2.97 5.28
CA SER A 224 13.66 4.36 4.87
C SER A 224 14.36 4.48 3.52
N ILE A 225 15.15 3.49 3.11
CA ILE A 225 15.86 3.53 1.84
C ILE A 225 14.88 3.24 0.68
N THR A 226 13.88 2.43 0.89
CA THR A 226 12.79 2.23 -0.08
C THR A 226 11.80 3.41 -0.06
N ASP A 227 11.44 3.91 1.11
CA ASP A 227 10.64 5.11 1.33
C ASP A 227 11.25 6.36 0.67
N GLY A 228 12.59 6.42 0.62
CA GLY A 228 13.36 7.43 -0.09
C GLY A 228 13.89 8.55 0.80
N ALA A 229 14.25 8.24 2.03
CA ALA A 229 14.84 9.21 2.97
C ALA A 229 16.05 9.93 2.34
N LEU A 230 16.11 11.24 2.54
CA LEU A 230 17.14 12.15 1.99
C LEU A 230 17.13 12.30 0.45
N SER A 231 16.10 11.80 -0.25
CA SER A 231 15.85 12.20 -1.64
C SER A 231 15.34 13.65 -1.70
N THR A 232 15.64 14.32 -2.81
CA THR A 232 15.18 15.70 -3.01
C THR A 232 13.65 15.77 -3.13
N TYR A 233 13.02 16.62 -2.30
CA TYR A 233 11.57 16.80 -2.28
C TYR A 233 11.01 17.25 -3.63
N ASN A 234 9.86 16.73 -4.00
CA ASN A 234 9.11 17.07 -5.22
C ASN A 234 9.86 16.73 -6.53
N THR A 235 10.84 15.82 -6.50
CA THR A 235 11.60 15.43 -7.70
C THR A 235 11.35 13.99 -8.13
N ASN A 236 10.67 13.20 -7.28
CA ASN A 236 10.40 11.78 -7.55
C ASN A 236 11.70 11.03 -7.90
N SER A 237 12.74 11.17 -7.03
CA SER A 237 14.10 10.64 -7.25
C SER A 237 14.41 9.37 -6.48
N ARG A 238 13.44 8.77 -5.79
CA ARG A 238 13.58 7.49 -5.07
C ARG A 238 13.86 6.35 -6.03
N TRP A 239 14.50 5.27 -5.58
CA TRP A 239 14.79 4.14 -6.47
C TRP A 239 13.51 3.50 -7.09
N PRO A 240 12.34 3.43 -6.40
CA PRO A 240 11.11 2.97 -7.04
C PRO A 240 10.63 3.90 -8.15
N ASP A 241 10.83 5.22 -8.02
CA ASP A 241 10.49 6.20 -9.07
C ASP A 241 11.42 6.04 -10.29
N VAL A 242 12.71 5.75 -10.06
CA VAL A 242 13.66 5.43 -11.14
C VAL A 242 13.25 4.16 -11.86
N LEU A 243 12.88 3.12 -11.12
CA LEU A 243 12.37 1.86 -11.70
C LEU A 243 11.12 2.11 -12.55
N ALA A 244 10.15 2.88 -12.02
CA ALA A 244 8.91 3.21 -12.75
C ALA A 244 9.20 3.87 -14.12
N ARG A 245 10.11 4.84 -14.15
CA ARG A 245 10.53 5.49 -15.41
C ARG A 245 11.17 4.51 -16.38
N ARG A 246 12.01 3.59 -15.89
CA ARG A 246 12.67 2.58 -16.73
C ARG A 246 11.71 1.54 -17.27
N LEU A 247 10.78 1.06 -16.43
CA LEU A 247 9.73 0.12 -16.83
C LEU A 247 8.83 0.74 -17.90
N HIS A 248 8.42 1.99 -17.70
CA HIS A 248 7.58 2.71 -18.67
C HIS A 248 8.28 2.97 -20.01
N ALA A 249 9.60 3.16 -20.01
CA ALA A 249 10.39 3.38 -21.23
C ALA A 249 10.60 2.11 -22.07
N ASP A 250 10.46 0.91 -21.50
CA ASP A 250 10.58 -0.37 -22.23
C ASP A 250 9.19 -0.92 -22.55
N LYS A 251 8.93 -1.15 -23.85
CA LYS A 251 7.63 -1.65 -24.35
C LYS A 251 7.18 -2.97 -23.74
N LYS A 252 8.09 -3.80 -23.23
CA LYS A 252 7.76 -5.10 -22.63
C LYS A 252 7.28 -4.97 -21.19
N THR A 253 7.63 -3.87 -20.53
CA THR A 253 7.34 -3.62 -19.12
C THR A 253 6.49 -2.37 -18.88
N ALA A 254 6.13 -1.64 -19.96
CA ALA A 254 5.39 -0.36 -19.86
C ALA A 254 4.00 -0.47 -19.18
N GLY A 255 3.44 -1.67 -19.07
CA GLY A 255 2.21 -1.96 -18.32
C GLY A 255 2.42 -2.28 -16.84
N LEU A 256 3.63 -2.07 -16.29
CA LEU A 256 3.90 -2.31 -14.88
C LEU A 256 3.86 -1.03 -14.04
N GLY A 257 2.94 -0.99 -13.07
CA GLY A 257 2.93 0.02 -12.02
C GLY A 257 3.96 -0.29 -10.94
N VAL A 258 4.45 0.72 -10.22
CA VAL A 258 5.37 0.58 -9.08
C VAL A 258 4.74 1.21 -7.86
N LEU A 259 4.64 0.44 -6.77
CA LEU A 259 4.05 0.83 -5.51
C LEU A 259 5.13 0.87 -4.44
N ASN A 260 5.32 2.01 -3.80
CA ASN A 260 6.33 2.17 -2.76
C ASN A 260 5.71 1.94 -1.38
N GLU A 261 6.01 0.80 -0.78
CA GLU A 261 5.57 0.38 0.56
C GLU A 261 6.74 0.42 1.56
N GLY A 262 7.65 1.39 1.39
CA GLY A 262 8.68 1.71 2.36
C GLY A 262 8.12 2.40 3.59
N ILE A 263 8.70 2.17 4.77
CA ILE A 263 8.45 2.92 6.00
C ILE A 263 9.79 3.27 6.64
N GLY A 264 10.06 4.55 6.85
CA GLY A 264 11.28 4.99 7.53
C GLY A 264 11.45 4.33 8.90
N GLY A 265 12.57 3.63 9.13
CA GLY A 265 12.85 2.94 10.39
C GLY A 265 12.16 1.58 10.57
N ASN A 266 11.48 1.05 9.55
CA ASN A 266 10.79 -0.24 9.60
C ASN A 266 11.76 -1.42 9.77
N ARG A 267 11.23 -2.54 10.23
CA ARG A 267 11.96 -3.77 10.57
C ARG A 267 11.23 -5.01 10.10
N VAL A 268 11.94 -6.10 9.91
CA VAL A 268 11.34 -7.39 9.55
C VAL A 268 10.55 -7.97 10.70
N LEU A 269 11.15 -8.01 11.92
CA LEU A 269 10.70 -8.85 13.02
C LEU A 269 9.94 -8.08 14.12
N TYR A 270 10.21 -6.81 14.32
CA TYR A 270 9.65 -6.03 15.43
C TYR A 270 8.91 -4.81 14.94
N ASP A 271 7.80 -4.50 15.58
CA ASP A 271 7.13 -3.21 15.42
C ASP A 271 8.04 -2.08 15.95
N GLY A 272 7.84 -0.90 15.42
CA GLY A 272 8.58 0.29 15.78
C GLY A 272 7.98 1.49 15.09
N THR A 273 8.66 2.02 14.08
CA THR A 273 7.98 2.91 13.14
C THR A 273 7.06 2.06 12.26
N GLY A 274 5.79 2.08 12.58
CA GLY A 274 4.80 1.21 11.97
C GLY A 274 4.90 -0.26 12.40
N PRO A 275 3.99 -1.11 11.92
CA PRO A 275 4.05 -2.56 12.09
C PRO A 275 5.25 -3.16 11.37
N SER A 276 5.79 -4.27 11.88
CA SER A 276 6.89 -5.00 11.23
C SER A 276 6.49 -5.47 9.82
N ALA A 277 7.48 -5.69 8.94
CA ALA A 277 7.22 -6.17 7.59
C ALA A 277 6.39 -7.47 7.60
N LEU A 278 6.64 -8.37 8.54
CA LEU A 278 5.84 -9.59 8.74
C LEU A 278 4.38 -9.29 9.09
N ALA A 279 4.12 -8.27 9.91
CA ALA A 279 2.77 -7.92 10.36
C ALA A 279 1.97 -7.17 9.28
N ARG A 280 2.62 -6.28 8.51
CA ARG A 280 1.97 -5.44 7.49
C ARG A 280 1.85 -6.07 6.10
N PHE A 281 2.40 -7.26 5.90
CA PHE A 281 2.57 -7.88 4.60
C PHE A 281 1.28 -8.07 3.82
N ASP A 282 0.21 -8.54 4.47
CA ASP A 282 -1.07 -8.79 3.80
C ASP A 282 -1.67 -7.48 3.28
N ARG A 283 -1.62 -6.42 4.07
CA ARG A 283 -2.11 -5.09 3.70
C ARG A 283 -1.27 -4.43 2.61
N ASP A 284 0.07 -4.39 2.82
CA ASP A 284 0.96 -3.58 1.99
C ASP A 284 1.45 -4.31 0.74
N VAL A 285 1.25 -5.63 0.66
CA VAL A 285 1.65 -6.43 -0.50
C VAL A 285 0.47 -7.18 -1.10
N LEU A 286 -0.15 -8.10 -0.36
CA LEU A 286 -1.13 -9.03 -0.92
C LEU A 286 -2.43 -8.34 -1.34
N ALA A 287 -2.83 -7.27 -0.65
CA ALA A 287 -4.04 -6.52 -0.95
C ALA A 287 -3.88 -5.48 -2.08
N GLN A 288 -2.66 -5.28 -2.60
CA GLN A 288 -2.43 -4.30 -3.66
C GLN A 288 -3.04 -4.75 -4.99
N ALA A 289 -3.70 -3.82 -5.67
CA ALA A 289 -4.41 -4.12 -6.91
C ALA A 289 -3.44 -4.56 -8.02
N GLY A 290 -3.66 -5.74 -8.59
CA GLY A 290 -2.87 -6.26 -9.69
C GLY A 290 -1.43 -6.63 -9.35
N VAL A 291 -1.08 -6.82 -8.07
CA VAL A 291 0.28 -7.20 -7.67
C VAL A 291 0.70 -8.52 -8.32
N LYS A 292 1.89 -8.52 -8.91
CA LYS A 292 2.50 -9.69 -9.54
C LYS A 292 3.97 -9.87 -9.14
N TYR A 293 4.62 -8.79 -8.76
CA TYR A 293 6.03 -8.77 -8.39
C TYR A 293 6.24 -8.06 -7.08
N LEU A 294 7.17 -8.57 -6.29
CA LEU A 294 7.58 -8.00 -5.01
C LEU A 294 9.11 -7.84 -4.99
N ILE A 295 9.59 -6.66 -4.66
CA ILE A 295 10.99 -6.40 -4.33
C ILE A 295 11.07 -6.18 -2.84
N ILE A 296 11.91 -6.95 -2.14
CA ILE A 296 12.11 -6.82 -0.68
C ILE A 296 13.51 -6.27 -0.43
N MET A 297 13.60 -5.11 0.24
CA MET A 297 14.82 -4.58 0.82
C MET A 297 14.56 -4.14 2.25
N GLU A 298 14.79 -5.02 3.21
CA GLU A 298 14.45 -4.83 4.62
C GLU A 298 15.48 -5.53 5.51
N SER A 299 15.68 -5.11 6.74
CA SER A 299 16.48 -5.69 7.83
C SER A 299 17.51 -4.73 8.43
N ILE A 300 17.92 -3.65 7.75
CA ILE A 300 19.03 -2.82 8.24
C ILE A 300 18.71 -2.20 9.61
N ASN A 301 17.45 -1.88 9.89
CA ASN A 301 17.02 -1.34 11.17
C ASN A 301 16.91 -2.42 12.27
N ASP A 302 16.60 -3.66 11.95
CA ASP A 302 16.74 -4.77 12.90
C ASP A 302 18.21 -4.91 13.32
N ILE A 303 19.12 -4.96 12.35
CA ILE A 303 20.56 -5.07 12.56
C ILE A 303 21.08 -3.89 13.38
N GLY A 304 20.78 -2.66 12.95
CA GLY A 304 21.24 -1.45 13.60
C GLY A 304 20.75 -1.34 15.04
N ASN A 305 19.45 -1.66 15.30
CA ASN A 305 18.90 -1.65 16.65
C ASN A 305 19.52 -2.74 17.55
N ALA A 306 19.68 -3.96 17.05
CA ALA A 306 20.22 -5.07 17.83
C ALA A 306 21.70 -4.89 18.18
N THR A 307 22.48 -4.24 17.31
CA THR A 307 23.94 -4.16 17.43
C THR A 307 24.47 -2.76 17.71
N SER A 308 23.56 -1.77 17.94
CA SER A 308 23.95 -0.38 18.23
C SER A 308 24.97 -0.32 19.36
N PRO A 309 26.09 0.39 19.21
CA PRO A 309 27.10 0.50 20.26
C PRO A 309 26.64 1.35 21.45
N THR A 310 25.61 2.17 21.28
CA THR A 310 25.16 3.13 22.30
C THR A 310 23.82 2.78 22.91
N ALA A 311 22.94 2.11 22.16
CA ALA A 311 21.56 1.82 22.61
C ALA A 311 21.05 0.52 21.95
N PRO A 312 21.67 -0.65 22.23
CA PRO A 312 21.21 -1.92 21.68
C PRO A 312 19.83 -2.27 22.26
N ARG A 313 18.94 -2.75 21.39
CA ARG A 313 17.59 -3.21 21.77
C ARG A 313 17.10 -4.26 20.78
N ASP A 314 16.10 -5.03 21.20
CA ASP A 314 15.44 -6.01 20.34
C ASP A 314 16.46 -6.92 19.64
N PRO A 315 17.22 -7.73 20.40
CA PRO A 315 18.32 -8.51 19.86
C PRO A 315 17.82 -9.52 18.82
N VAL A 316 18.51 -9.56 17.68
CA VAL A 316 18.25 -10.50 16.58
C VAL A 316 19.54 -11.13 16.11
N THR A 317 19.41 -12.25 15.39
CA THR A 317 20.52 -12.90 14.67
C THR A 317 20.28 -12.81 13.16
N ALA A 318 21.33 -12.99 12.36
CA ALA A 318 21.19 -13.08 10.91
C ALA A 318 20.23 -14.21 10.48
N ASP A 319 20.29 -15.36 11.16
CA ASP A 319 19.41 -16.51 10.86
C ASP A 319 17.93 -16.18 11.13
N GLN A 320 17.63 -15.42 12.20
CA GLN A 320 16.25 -14.99 12.48
C GLN A 320 15.76 -14.02 11.42
N LEU A 321 16.58 -13.09 10.94
CA LEU A 321 16.24 -12.17 9.85
C LEU A 321 16.01 -12.92 8.54
N ILE A 322 16.89 -13.85 8.20
CA ILE A 322 16.75 -14.71 7.03
C ILE A 322 15.45 -15.53 7.11
N ALA A 323 15.15 -16.11 8.26
CA ALA A 323 13.91 -16.84 8.47
C ALA A 323 12.67 -15.93 8.30
N GLY A 324 12.70 -14.70 8.82
CA GLY A 324 11.65 -13.71 8.61
C GLY A 324 11.44 -13.35 7.14
N LEU A 325 12.53 -13.08 6.42
CA LEU A 325 12.50 -12.82 4.97
C LEU A 325 11.95 -14.02 4.18
N GLN A 326 12.33 -15.25 4.54
CA GLN A 326 11.79 -16.48 3.95
C GLN A 326 10.26 -16.58 4.13
N GLN A 327 9.73 -16.20 5.32
CA GLN A 327 8.28 -16.19 5.52
C GLN A 327 7.56 -15.20 4.61
N LEU A 328 8.15 -14.03 4.35
CA LEU A 328 7.59 -13.07 3.39
C LEU A 328 7.58 -13.67 1.96
N VAL A 329 8.66 -14.35 1.57
CA VAL A 329 8.78 -15.01 0.27
C VAL A 329 7.72 -16.11 0.11
N GLU A 330 7.59 -17.00 1.09
CA GLU A 330 6.60 -18.09 1.05
C GLU A 330 5.17 -17.55 0.97
N ARG A 331 4.85 -16.51 1.75
CA ARG A 331 3.51 -15.88 1.71
C ARG A 331 3.22 -15.25 0.35
N ALA A 332 4.20 -14.61 -0.28
CA ALA A 332 4.06 -14.08 -1.64
C ALA A 332 3.82 -15.21 -2.67
N HIS A 333 4.59 -16.29 -2.59
CA HIS A 333 4.49 -17.42 -3.50
C HIS A 333 3.15 -18.14 -3.40
N ILE A 334 2.55 -18.26 -2.20
CA ILE A 334 1.18 -18.79 -2.02
C ILE A 334 0.16 -18.02 -2.88
N HIS A 335 0.40 -16.72 -3.10
CA HIS A 335 -0.44 -15.85 -3.93
C HIS A 335 0.03 -15.71 -5.38
N GLY A 336 1.05 -16.48 -5.79
CA GLY A 336 1.59 -16.43 -7.17
C GLY A 336 2.39 -15.17 -7.48
N ILE A 337 2.88 -14.47 -6.47
CA ILE A 337 3.69 -13.25 -6.60
C ILE A 337 5.15 -13.67 -6.69
N LYS A 338 5.88 -13.24 -7.73
CA LYS A 338 7.32 -13.42 -7.85
C LYS A 338 8.07 -12.48 -6.94
N VAL A 339 9.10 -12.98 -6.25
CA VAL A 339 9.85 -12.23 -5.24
C VAL A 339 11.31 -12.05 -5.63
N PHE A 340 11.74 -10.79 -5.68
CA PHE A 340 13.12 -10.41 -5.91
C PHE A 340 13.73 -9.87 -4.60
N GLY A 341 14.78 -10.52 -4.12
CA GLY A 341 15.53 -10.05 -2.95
C GLY A 341 16.52 -8.97 -3.35
N ALA A 342 16.48 -7.83 -2.70
CA ALA A 342 17.43 -6.76 -2.88
C ALA A 342 18.44 -6.73 -1.72
N THR A 343 19.74 -6.67 -2.02
CA THR A 343 20.78 -6.64 -1.01
C THR A 343 20.79 -5.33 -0.25
N LEU A 344 21.05 -5.40 1.06
CA LEU A 344 21.21 -4.26 1.94
C LEU A 344 22.42 -3.44 1.52
N THR A 345 22.24 -2.14 1.38
CA THR A 345 23.31 -1.18 1.06
C THR A 345 24.36 -1.12 2.17
N PRO A 346 25.58 -0.61 1.91
CA PRO A 346 26.58 -0.36 2.95
C PRO A 346 26.04 0.58 4.04
N PHE A 347 26.55 0.44 5.28
CA PHE A 347 26.17 1.34 6.38
C PHE A 347 27.31 1.62 7.38
N VAL A 348 28.55 1.24 7.03
CA VAL A 348 29.72 1.58 7.85
C VAL A 348 29.94 3.10 7.81
N GLY A 349 29.99 3.71 8.99
CA GLY A 349 29.96 5.16 9.19
C GLY A 349 28.65 5.68 9.73
N ALA A 350 27.54 4.93 9.58
CA ALA A 350 26.24 5.31 10.10
C ALA A 350 26.21 5.33 11.66
N LYS A 351 25.30 6.13 12.22
CA LYS A 351 25.19 6.37 13.67
C LYS A 351 25.08 5.09 14.50
N TYR A 352 24.37 4.07 14.02
CA TYR A 352 24.16 2.80 14.73
C TYR A 352 25.02 1.64 14.19
N GLN A 353 26.00 1.95 13.34
CA GLN A 353 26.90 0.94 12.78
C GLN A 353 27.76 0.27 13.88
N SER A 354 28.01 -1.01 13.71
CA SER A 354 28.95 -1.80 14.51
C SER A 354 29.60 -2.90 13.67
N ALA A 355 30.73 -3.45 14.12
CA ALA A 355 31.38 -4.58 13.46
C ALA A 355 30.46 -5.83 13.44
N ALA A 356 29.71 -6.06 14.51
CA ALA A 356 28.73 -7.14 14.58
C ALA A 356 27.59 -6.93 13.56
N GLY A 357 27.10 -5.68 13.44
CA GLY A 357 26.07 -5.33 12.46
C GLY A 357 26.54 -5.54 11.01
N GLU A 358 27.79 -5.16 10.68
CA GLU A 358 28.33 -5.39 9.33
C GLU A 358 28.49 -6.89 9.03
N THR A 359 28.85 -7.69 10.04
CA THR A 359 28.88 -9.16 9.89
C THR A 359 27.48 -9.70 9.59
N MET A 360 26.44 -9.20 10.29
CA MET A 360 25.06 -9.63 10.05
C MET A 360 24.56 -9.16 8.67
N ARG A 361 24.82 -7.91 8.26
CA ARG A 361 24.47 -7.40 6.92
C ARG A 361 25.09 -8.25 5.83
N THR A 362 26.38 -8.59 5.99
CA THR A 362 27.09 -9.45 5.04
C THR A 362 26.48 -10.84 4.95
N ALA A 363 26.07 -11.44 6.09
CA ALA A 363 25.42 -12.73 6.13
C ALA A 363 24.04 -12.71 5.43
N VAL A 364 23.20 -11.70 5.71
CA VAL A 364 21.91 -11.51 5.04
C VAL A 364 22.10 -11.31 3.53
N ASN A 365 23.05 -10.46 3.11
CA ASN A 365 23.36 -10.25 1.69
C ASN A 365 23.88 -11.52 1.01
N GLY A 366 24.67 -12.32 1.74
CA GLY A 366 25.15 -13.62 1.27
C GLY A 366 23.99 -14.57 0.98
N TRP A 367 23.01 -14.63 1.88
CA TRP A 367 21.79 -15.42 1.68
C TRP A 367 20.97 -14.89 0.49
N ILE A 368 20.74 -13.58 0.38
CA ILE A 368 19.99 -13.00 -0.75
C ILE A 368 20.63 -13.39 -2.08
N ARG A 369 21.98 -13.31 -2.20
CA ARG A 369 22.69 -13.63 -3.44
C ARG A 369 22.67 -15.12 -3.80
N SER A 370 22.52 -16.02 -2.85
CA SER A 370 22.63 -17.46 -3.05
C SER A 370 21.32 -18.24 -2.89
N SER A 371 20.28 -17.58 -2.40
CA SER A 371 18.99 -18.21 -2.11
C SER A 371 18.30 -18.70 -3.38
N LYS A 372 17.79 -19.93 -3.32
CA LYS A 372 16.97 -20.52 -4.37
C LYS A 372 15.46 -20.30 -4.15
N SER A 373 15.07 -19.72 -3.01
CA SER A 373 13.70 -19.37 -2.74
C SER A 373 13.28 -18.02 -3.34
N LEU A 374 14.26 -17.22 -3.79
CA LEU A 374 14.01 -15.96 -4.49
C LEU A 374 13.94 -16.21 -6.01
N ASP A 375 13.01 -15.55 -6.69
CA ASP A 375 12.85 -15.60 -8.14
C ASP A 375 13.93 -14.76 -8.88
N GLY A 376 14.66 -13.92 -8.14
CA GLY A 376 15.76 -13.14 -8.67
C GLY A 376 16.42 -12.29 -7.58
N VAL A 377 17.57 -11.74 -7.93
CA VAL A 377 18.39 -10.92 -7.04
C VAL A 377 18.64 -9.56 -7.65
N ILE A 378 18.54 -8.52 -6.83
CA ILE A 378 18.90 -7.14 -7.17
C ILE A 378 20.04 -6.72 -6.24
N ASP A 379 21.23 -6.45 -6.80
CA ASP A 379 22.40 -6.18 -5.98
C ASP A 379 22.62 -4.67 -5.74
N PHE A 380 21.81 -4.10 -4.83
CA PHE A 380 21.95 -2.69 -4.43
C PHE A 380 23.23 -2.39 -3.66
N ASP A 381 23.77 -3.37 -2.91
CA ASP A 381 25.07 -3.26 -2.27
C ASP A 381 26.17 -3.00 -3.31
N MET A 382 26.21 -3.81 -4.38
CA MET A 382 27.18 -3.61 -5.48
C MET A 382 26.98 -2.28 -6.20
N ALA A 383 25.75 -1.84 -6.39
CA ALA A 383 25.41 -0.61 -7.10
C ALA A 383 25.82 0.67 -6.36
N THR A 384 25.95 0.60 -5.02
CA THR A 384 26.12 1.80 -4.18
C THR A 384 27.42 1.83 -3.39
N ARG A 385 28.12 0.70 -3.24
CA ARG A 385 29.34 0.60 -2.43
C ARG A 385 30.57 1.24 -3.11
N ASP A 386 31.53 1.63 -2.31
CA ASP A 386 32.87 1.99 -2.79
C ASP A 386 33.63 0.74 -3.30
N ALA A 387 34.29 0.86 -4.45
CA ALA A 387 34.97 -0.25 -5.08
C ALA A 387 36.23 -0.71 -4.29
N SER A 388 36.90 0.22 -3.58
CA SER A 388 38.10 -0.04 -2.79
C SER A 388 37.78 -0.46 -1.36
N ASN A 389 36.62 -0.05 -0.82
CA ASN A 389 36.14 -0.41 0.51
C ASN A 389 34.63 -0.78 0.47
N PRO A 390 34.30 -2.03 0.14
CA PRO A 390 32.91 -2.44 -0.09
C PRO A 390 31.96 -2.32 1.10
N SER A 391 32.44 -2.02 2.30
CA SER A 391 31.60 -1.84 3.50
C SER A 391 31.04 -0.41 3.66
N VAL A 392 31.52 0.54 2.84
CA VAL A 392 31.02 1.94 2.84
C VAL A 392 30.37 2.30 1.52
N PHE A 393 29.53 3.30 1.54
CA PHE A 393 29.00 3.90 0.31
C PHE A 393 30.12 4.51 -0.54
N SER A 394 29.95 4.49 -1.85
CA SER A 394 30.73 5.37 -2.72
C SER A 394 30.36 6.84 -2.44
N ASN A 395 31.30 7.77 -2.62
CA ASN A 395 31.09 9.19 -2.36
C ASN A 395 29.92 9.78 -3.18
N THR A 396 29.60 9.21 -4.34
CA THR A 396 28.50 9.65 -5.20
C THR A 396 27.15 9.11 -4.74
N ALA A 397 27.13 7.95 -4.08
CA ALA A 397 25.88 7.34 -3.63
C ALA A 397 25.44 7.84 -2.25
N ASP A 398 26.40 8.19 -1.39
CA ASP A 398 26.16 8.61 0.00
C ASP A 398 25.48 9.98 0.06
N SER A 399 24.46 10.10 0.89
CA SER A 399 23.85 11.41 1.23
C SER A 399 24.67 12.20 2.25
N GLY A 400 25.68 11.57 2.89
CA GLY A 400 26.51 12.12 3.95
C GLY A 400 26.20 11.61 5.35
N ASP A 401 25.16 10.79 5.53
CA ASP A 401 24.85 10.14 6.82
C ASP A 401 25.33 8.68 6.88
N HIS A 402 25.91 8.18 5.80
CA HIS A 402 26.47 6.83 5.64
C HIS A 402 25.45 5.67 5.81
N LEU A 403 24.17 5.98 5.68
CA LEU A 403 23.07 5.04 5.77
C LEU A 403 22.10 5.14 4.59
N HIS A 404 21.75 6.37 4.22
CA HIS A 404 20.80 6.63 3.17
C HIS A 404 21.51 7.10 1.90
N PRO A 405 21.10 6.61 0.72
CA PRO A 405 21.53 7.19 -0.55
C PRO A 405 21.08 8.64 -0.72
N GLY A 406 21.86 9.44 -1.44
CA GLY A 406 21.32 10.67 -2.07
C GLY A 406 20.68 10.35 -3.42
N ASP A 407 20.18 11.38 -4.14
CA ASP A 407 19.49 11.17 -5.44
C ASP A 407 20.34 10.38 -6.45
N ALA A 408 21.66 10.57 -6.48
CA ALA A 408 22.55 9.82 -7.35
C ALA A 408 22.66 8.34 -6.94
N GLY A 409 22.65 8.05 -5.63
CA GLY A 409 22.65 6.70 -5.09
C GLY A 409 21.32 6.00 -5.38
N TYR A 410 20.18 6.67 -5.19
CA TYR A 410 18.86 6.14 -5.57
C TYR A 410 18.77 5.86 -7.07
N LYS A 411 19.34 6.75 -7.89
CA LYS A 411 19.43 6.52 -9.33
C LYS A 411 20.27 5.27 -9.64
N ALA A 412 21.42 5.10 -9.00
CA ALA A 412 22.26 3.91 -9.19
C ALA A 412 21.53 2.61 -8.80
N MET A 413 20.78 2.63 -7.68
CA MET A 413 19.92 1.50 -7.28
C MET A 413 18.86 1.18 -8.34
N GLY A 414 18.07 2.16 -8.74
CA GLY A 414 17.04 1.96 -9.75
C GLY A 414 17.60 1.50 -11.10
N ASP A 415 18.77 2.00 -11.50
CA ASP A 415 19.46 1.60 -12.74
C ASP A 415 20.02 0.17 -12.69
N ALA A 416 20.38 -0.32 -11.51
CA ALA A 416 20.93 -1.66 -11.32
C ALA A 416 19.89 -2.78 -11.46
N ILE A 417 18.59 -2.46 -11.46
CA ILE A 417 17.53 -3.45 -11.61
C ILE A 417 17.48 -3.95 -13.06
N ASP A 418 17.73 -5.25 -13.26
CA ASP A 418 17.58 -5.87 -14.59
C ASP A 418 16.07 -6.02 -14.92
N LEU A 419 15.61 -5.32 -15.94
CA LEU A 419 14.21 -5.38 -16.38
C LEU A 419 13.79 -6.76 -16.91
N LYS A 420 14.74 -7.66 -17.21
CA LYS A 420 14.44 -9.05 -17.58
C LYS A 420 13.72 -9.81 -16.47
N LEU A 421 13.95 -9.46 -15.20
CA LEU A 421 13.25 -10.03 -14.05
C LEU A 421 11.72 -9.98 -14.20
N PHE A 422 11.20 -8.98 -14.91
CA PHE A 422 9.76 -8.78 -15.10
C PHE A 422 9.24 -9.36 -16.43
N THR A 423 10.10 -9.88 -17.29
CA THR A 423 9.72 -10.37 -18.63
C THR A 423 9.97 -11.86 -18.81
N GLU A 424 10.74 -12.50 -17.96
CA GLU A 424 11.00 -13.92 -17.98
C GLU A 424 9.78 -14.70 -17.44
N LYS A 425 9.40 -15.79 -18.17
CA LYS A 425 8.23 -16.62 -17.84
C LYS A 425 8.54 -17.60 -16.71
#